data_83c66b72b472c0dfe93e2b6661537634
#
_entry.id   83c66b72b472c0dfe93e2b6661537634
#
_cell.length_a   1.000
_cell.length_b   1.000
_cell.length_c   1.000
_cell.angle_alpha   90.00
_cell.angle_beta   90.00
_cell.angle_gamma   90.00
#
_symmetry.space_group_name_H-M   'P 1'
#
loop_
_entity.id
_entity.type
_entity.pdbx_description
1 polymer ?
#
loop_
_entity_poly.entity_id
_entity_poly.type
_entity_poly.pdbx_seq_one_letter_code
_entity_poly.pdbx_strand_id
1 'polypeptide(L)'
;MESGTGGFINPEKVIGQLDIKPGMVVADFGCGHGYFTLPMAKIVGPEGRVWAVDVLPEALEAVRSRAQLEGAVNIETSRGNLEINGGSRLADNFVDLVLLHNVLFQSQKKSDIIKEARRILKIGGVFVLVDWNKEPSTIGPPGGWRLSLDEARALAAEEGFAFNKVFDAGEYHYGLMFIKP
;
A
#
# COMPACT_ATOMS: atom_id res chain seq x y z
N MET A 1 -12.54 12.01 21.86
CA MET A 1 -12.49 10.60 22.29
C MET A 1 -11.58 9.87 21.32
N GLU A 2 -10.36 9.60 21.75
CA GLU A 2 -9.45 8.76 20.98
C GLU A 2 -10.03 7.36 20.93
N SER A 3 -10.43 6.92 19.74
CA SER A 3 -10.82 5.53 19.51
C SER A 3 -9.56 4.68 19.66
N GLY A 4 -9.45 4.00 20.79
CA GLY A 4 -8.34 3.12 21.10
C GLY A 4 -8.26 1.94 20.15
N THR A 5 -7.54 2.12 19.06
CA THR A 5 -7.01 1.04 18.24
C THR A 5 -5.67 0.65 18.85
N GLY A 6 -5.72 -0.17 19.89
CA GLY A 6 -4.52 -0.60 20.60
C GLY A 6 -3.44 -1.11 19.66
N GLY A 7 -2.37 -0.32 19.48
CA GLY A 7 -1.15 -0.72 18.78
C GLY A 7 -1.23 -0.95 17.27
N PHE A 8 -2.39 -0.82 16.64
CA PHE A 8 -2.54 -0.99 15.19
C PHE A 8 -2.08 0.25 14.41
N ILE A 9 -1.74 0.02 13.14
CA ILE A 9 -1.29 1.08 12.25
C ILE A 9 -2.32 2.21 12.16
N ASN A 10 -1.86 3.45 12.23
CA ASN A 10 -2.69 4.64 12.04
C ASN A 10 -2.50 5.15 10.61
N PRO A 11 -3.50 5.01 9.72
CA PRO A 11 -3.39 5.42 8.33
C PRO A 11 -3.05 6.90 8.15
N GLU A 12 -3.66 7.80 8.92
CA GLU A 12 -3.42 9.25 8.81
C GLU A 12 -1.97 9.61 9.16
N LYS A 13 -1.41 8.99 10.22
CA LYS A 13 -0.02 9.18 10.62
C LYS A 13 0.95 8.67 9.55
N VAL A 14 0.67 7.52 8.94
CA VAL A 14 1.47 6.95 7.85
C VAL A 14 1.39 7.87 6.62
N ILE A 15 0.19 8.15 6.15
CA ILE A 15 -0.07 8.94 4.93
C ILE A 15 0.54 10.35 5.04
N GLY A 16 0.50 10.97 6.21
CA GLY A 16 1.09 12.28 6.47
C GLY A 16 2.61 12.36 6.23
N GLN A 17 3.30 11.20 6.11
CA GLN A 17 4.74 11.11 5.83
C GLN A 17 5.06 10.81 4.35
N LEU A 18 4.04 10.60 3.50
CA LEU A 18 4.20 10.07 2.14
C LEU A 18 4.28 11.13 1.04
N ASP A 19 4.19 12.42 1.36
CA ASP A 19 4.19 13.53 0.38
C ASP A 19 3.15 13.37 -0.74
N ILE A 20 1.98 12.80 -0.42
CA ILE A 20 0.86 12.71 -1.35
C ILE A 20 0.29 14.09 -1.59
N LYS A 21 0.06 14.46 -2.85
CA LYS A 21 -0.40 15.80 -3.26
C LYS A 21 -1.73 15.74 -4.00
N PRO A 22 -2.52 16.82 -3.97
CA PRO A 22 -3.70 16.95 -4.82
C PRO A 22 -3.37 16.68 -6.29
N GLY A 23 -4.27 15.98 -6.97
CA GLY A 23 -4.12 15.61 -8.38
C GLY A 23 -3.31 14.33 -8.66
N MET A 24 -2.65 13.75 -7.66
CA MET A 24 -1.93 12.49 -7.84
C MET A 24 -2.87 11.32 -8.17
N VAL A 25 -2.35 10.38 -8.96
CA VAL A 25 -2.93 9.05 -9.16
C VAL A 25 -2.16 8.06 -8.30
N VAL A 26 -2.84 7.43 -7.34
CA VAL A 26 -2.21 6.49 -6.40
C VAL A 26 -2.88 5.13 -6.44
N ALA A 27 -2.15 4.06 -6.14
CA ALA A 27 -2.68 2.72 -6.02
C ALA A 27 -2.49 2.18 -4.59
N ASP A 28 -3.55 1.57 -4.06
CA ASP A 28 -3.58 0.86 -2.78
C ASP A 28 -3.63 -0.64 -3.06
N PHE A 29 -2.49 -1.30 -2.95
CA PHE A 29 -2.31 -2.72 -3.24
C PHE A 29 -2.62 -3.58 -2.03
N GLY A 30 -3.63 -4.46 -2.15
CA GLY A 30 -4.20 -5.18 -1.04
C GLY A 30 -5.00 -4.26 -0.13
N CYS A 31 -5.90 -3.47 -0.74
CA CYS A 31 -6.61 -2.38 -0.07
C CYS A 31 -7.51 -2.82 1.10
N GLY A 32 -7.86 -4.12 1.19
CA GLY A 32 -8.79 -4.62 2.19
C GLY A 32 -10.07 -3.80 2.24
N HIS A 33 -10.47 -3.38 3.43
CA HIS A 33 -11.68 -2.56 3.63
C HIS A 33 -11.46 -1.05 3.43
N GLY A 34 -10.35 -0.63 2.80
CA GLY A 34 -10.11 0.75 2.42
C GLY A 34 -9.61 1.68 3.53
N TYR A 35 -8.92 1.14 4.54
CA TYR A 35 -8.37 1.95 5.64
C TYR A 35 -7.39 3.02 5.16
N PHE A 36 -6.59 2.74 4.14
CA PHE A 36 -5.70 3.70 3.51
C PHE A 36 -6.33 4.37 2.30
N THR A 37 -7.15 3.64 1.54
CA THR A 37 -7.81 4.13 0.33
C THR A 37 -8.58 5.42 0.56
N LEU A 38 -9.45 5.47 1.59
CA LEU A 38 -10.31 6.63 1.82
C LEU A 38 -9.53 7.88 2.28
N PRO A 39 -8.61 7.80 3.25
CA PRO A 39 -7.76 8.94 3.58
C PRO A 39 -6.91 9.45 2.41
N MET A 40 -6.34 8.56 1.59
CA MET A 40 -5.60 8.96 0.39
C MET A 40 -6.50 9.69 -0.61
N ALA A 41 -7.74 9.23 -0.81
CA ALA A 41 -8.71 9.86 -1.70
C ALA A 41 -9.04 11.30 -1.30
N LYS A 42 -9.12 11.58 0.00
CA LYS A 42 -9.32 12.94 0.53
C LYS A 42 -8.14 13.86 0.18
N ILE A 43 -6.91 13.36 0.27
CA ILE A 43 -5.70 14.16 0.03
C ILE A 43 -5.50 14.42 -1.46
N VAL A 44 -5.65 13.40 -2.33
CA VAL A 44 -5.47 13.60 -3.77
C VAL A 44 -6.59 14.46 -4.37
N GLY A 45 -7.73 14.55 -3.70
CA GLY A 45 -8.83 15.42 -4.08
C GLY A 45 -9.54 15.02 -5.39
N PRO A 46 -10.47 15.85 -5.88
CA PRO A 46 -11.32 15.49 -7.02
C PRO A 46 -10.56 15.35 -8.34
N GLU A 47 -9.43 16.02 -8.51
CA GLU A 47 -8.56 15.93 -9.69
C GLU A 47 -7.64 14.72 -9.65
N GLY A 48 -7.42 14.12 -8.46
CA GLY A 48 -6.64 12.90 -8.27
C GLY A 48 -7.49 11.65 -8.36
N ARG A 49 -6.84 10.50 -8.22
CA ARG A 49 -7.51 9.19 -8.26
C ARG A 49 -6.83 8.20 -7.34
N VAL A 50 -7.62 7.39 -6.64
CA VAL A 50 -7.11 6.23 -5.88
C VAL A 50 -7.63 4.95 -6.51
N TRP A 51 -6.71 4.06 -6.87
CA TRP A 51 -7.01 2.72 -7.35
C TRP A 51 -6.86 1.71 -6.20
N ALA A 52 -7.98 1.22 -5.69
CA ALA A 52 -8.02 0.18 -4.67
C ALA A 52 -7.99 -1.19 -5.36
N VAL A 53 -6.90 -1.94 -5.15
CA VAL A 53 -6.70 -3.25 -5.79
C VAL A 53 -6.71 -4.33 -4.72
N ASP A 54 -7.56 -5.34 -4.89
CA ASP A 54 -7.62 -6.51 -4.01
C ASP A 54 -8.06 -7.75 -4.81
N VAL A 55 -7.72 -8.93 -4.31
CA VAL A 55 -8.15 -10.21 -4.88
C VAL A 55 -9.55 -10.58 -4.43
N LEU A 56 -9.97 -10.10 -3.25
CA LEU A 56 -11.23 -10.41 -2.59
C LEU A 56 -12.34 -9.46 -3.05
N PRO A 57 -13.41 -9.97 -3.69
CA PRO A 57 -14.54 -9.13 -4.13
C PRO A 57 -15.22 -8.39 -2.97
N GLU A 58 -15.32 -9.03 -1.80
CA GLU A 58 -15.92 -8.47 -0.60
C GLU A 58 -15.15 -7.27 -0.04
N ALA A 59 -13.81 -7.27 -0.17
CA ALA A 59 -12.98 -6.14 0.20
C ALA A 59 -13.29 -4.92 -0.68
N LEU A 60 -13.36 -5.14 -1.99
CA LEU A 60 -13.69 -4.08 -2.95
C LEU A 60 -15.12 -3.54 -2.77
N GLU A 61 -16.07 -4.41 -2.41
CA GLU A 61 -17.44 -3.99 -2.10
C GLU A 61 -17.47 -3.10 -0.85
N ALA A 62 -16.71 -3.46 0.19
CA ALA A 62 -16.57 -2.63 1.37
C ALA A 62 -15.98 -1.26 1.06
N VAL A 63 -14.96 -1.19 0.20
CA VAL A 63 -14.39 0.09 -0.29
C VAL A 63 -15.45 0.92 -1.00
N ARG A 64 -16.20 0.34 -1.95
CA ARG A 64 -17.27 1.05 -2.69
C ARG A 64 -18.35 1.59 -1.75
N SER A 65 -18.81 0.76 -0.83
CA SER A 65 -19.84 1.15 0.16
C SER A 65 -19.38 2.31 1.04
N ARG A 66 -18.14 2.25 1.52
CA ARG A 66 -17.55 3.34 2.32
C ARG A 66 -17.33 4.61 1.50
N ALA A 67 -16.84 4.49 0.27
CA ALA A 67 -16.68 5.60 -0.64
C ALA A 67 -18.01 6.33 -0.88
N GLN A 68 -19.09 5.58 -1.10
CA GLN A 68 -20.43 6.13 -1.27
C GLN A 68 -20.91 6.85 0.00
N LEU A 69 -20.73 6.26 1.17
CA LEU A 69 -21.12 6.85 2.45
C LEU A 69 -20.36 8.15 2.75
N GLU A 70 -19.09 8.22 2.38
CA GLU A 70 -18.24 9.40 2.59
C GLU A 70 -18.29 10.41 1.41
N GLY A 71 -19.03 10.12 0.36
CA GLY A 71 -19.12 10.97 -0.85
C GLY A 71 -17.80 11.05 -1.64
N ALA A 72 -16.94 10.05 -1.52
CA ALA A 72 -15.68 9.99 -2.25
C ALA A 72 -15.94 9.50 -3.69
N VAL A 73 -15.78 10.40 -4.67
CA VAL A 73 -16.07 10.13 -6.11
C VAL A 73 -14.80 9.79 -6.91
N ASN A 74 -13.64 9.80 -6.27
CA ASN A 74 -12.34 9.65 -6.90
C ASN A 74 -11.63 8.33 -6.53
N ILE A 75 -12.40 7.32 -6.13
CA ILE A 75 -11.91 5.97 -5.85
C ILE A 75 -12.40 5.03 -6.94
N GLU A 76 -11.47 4.30 -7.54
CA GLU A 76 -11.72 3.21 -8.48
C GLU A 76 -11.31 1.89 -7.85
N THR A 77 -12.06 0.83 -8.11
CA THR A 77 -11.73 -0.51 -7.60
C THR A 77 -11.32 -1.44 -8.74
N SER A 78 -10.27 -2.21 -8.53
CA SER A 78 -9.82 -3.23 -9.47
C SER A 78 -9.66 -4.57 -8.77
N ARG A 79 -10.37 -5.59 -9.23
CA ARG A 79 -10.13 -6.95 -8.76
C ARG A 79 -8.91 -7.52 -9.47
N GLY A 80 -7.83 -7.73 -8.72
CA GLY A 80 -6.56 -8.15 -9.27
C GLY A 80 -5.77 -9.10 -8.37
N ASN A 81 -4.99 -9.99 -9.00
CA ASN A 81 -4.01 -10.79 -8.30
C ASN A 81 -2.62 -10.19 -8.53
N LEU A 82 -2.07 -9.58 -7.48
CA LEU A 82 -0.78 -8.89 -7.51
C LEU A 82 0.42 -9.83 -7.73
N GLU A 83 0.24 -11.13 -7.56
CA GLU A 83 1.27 -12.17 -7.79
C GLU A 83 1.42 -12.55 -9.28
N ILE A 84 0.74 -11.85 -10.17
CA ILE A 84 0.75 -12.09 -11.62
C ILE A 84 1.10 -10.79 -12.33
N ASN A 85 2.00 -10.85 -13.29
CA ASN A 85 2.33 -9.69 -14.13
C ASN A 85 1.08 -9.16 -14.86
N GLY A 86 0.80 -7.87 -14.72
CA GLY A 86 -0.43 -7.24 -15.20
C GLY A 86 -1.66 -7.55 -14.35
N GLY A 87 -1.48 -8.22 -13.22
CA GLY A 87 -2.58 -8.69 -12.37
C GLY A 87 -3.34 -7.59 -11.64
N SER A 88 -2.78 -6.41 -11.46
CA SER A 88 -3.49 -5.21 -10.97
C SER A 88 -4.50 -4.67 -11.98
N ARG A 89 -4.36 -5.05 -13.26
CA ARG A 89 -5.11 -4.52 -14.42
C ARG A 89 -4.92 -3.02 -14.69
N LEU A 90 -3.90 -2.43 -14.09
CA LEU A 90 -3.50 -1.05 -14.35
C LEU A 90 -2.43 -1.02 -15.43
N ALA A 91 -2.36 0.09 -16.16
CA ALA A 91 -1.39 0.28 -17.24
C ALA A 91 0.04 0.48 -16.68
N ASP A 92 1.04 0.24 -17.52
CA ASP A 92 2.44 0.54 -17.21
C ASP A 92 2.64 2.04 -17.03
N ASN A 93 3.49 2.43 -16.09
CA ASN A 93 3.86 3.83 -15.83
C ASN A 93 2.66 4.77 -15.64
N PHE A 94 1.66 4.32 -14.93
CA PHE A 94 0.37 4.98 -14.80
C PHE A 94 0.21 5.77 -13.51
N VAL A 95 0.71 5.26 -12.38
CA VAL A 95 0.49 5.86 -11.06
C VAL A 95 1.72 6.59 -10.52
N ASP A 96 1.50 7.60 -9.69
CA ASP A 96 2.54 8.39 -9.04
C ASP A 96 3.06 7.72 -7.77
N LEU A 97 2.19 6.97 -7.07
CA LEU A 97 2.52 6.26 -5.84
C LEU A 97 1.80 4.91 -5.78
N VAL A 98 2.49 3.89 -5.29
CA VAL A 98 1.89 2.61 -4.86
C VAL A 98 2.12 2.45 -3.38
N LEU A 99 1.06 2.23 -2.63
CA LEU A 99 1.11 1.77 -1.25
C LEU A 99 0.84 0.27 -1.21
N LEU A 100 1.74 -0.47 -0.59
CA LEU A 100 1.60 -1.89 -0.26
C LEU A 100 1.67 -2.06 1.25
N HIS A 101 0.57 -2.47 1.87
CA HIS A 101 0.44 -2.50 3.31
C HIS A 101 -0.07 -3.86 3.80
N ASN A 102 0.72 -4.53 4.64
CA ASN A 102 0.37 -5.82 5.24
C ASN A 102 0.00 -6.91 4.20
N VAL A 103 0.74 -6.99 3.11
CA VAL A 103 0.52 -7.96 2.03
C VAL A 103 1.65 -8.96 1.92
N LEU A 104 2.90 -8.53 2.01
CA LEU A 104 4.05 -9.40 1.70
C LEU A 104 4.18 -10.59 2.65
N PHE A 105 3.85 -10.41 3.94
CA PHE A 105 3.98 -11.49 4.92
C PHE A 105 3.16 -12.74 4.53
N GLN A 106 2.03 -12.57 3.87
CA GLN A 106 1.12 -13.67 3.51
C GLN A 106 1.40 -14.29 2.13
N SER A 107 2.28 -13.70 1.31
CA SER A 107 2.59 -14.20 -0.03
C SER A 107 3.90 -14.98 -0.08
N GLN A 108 3.92 -16.04 -0.89
CA GLN A 108 5.16 -16.74 -1.28
C GLN A 108 5.80 -16.10 -2.54
N LYS A 109 5.08 -15.24 -3.26
CA LYS A 109 5.52 -14.58 -4.48
C LYS A 109 5.77 -13.09 -4.27
N LYS A 110 6.54 -12.77 -3.23
CA LYS A 110 6.80 -11.39 -2.80
C LYS A 110 7.43 -10.53 -3.90
N SER A 111 8.41 -11.08 -4.63
CA SER A 111 9.05 -10.42 -5.78
C SER A 111 8.05 -10.09 -6.88
N ASP A 112 7.11 -10.97 -7.19
CA ASP A 112 6.14 -10.72 -8.26
C ASP A 112 5.21 -9.55 -7.91
N ILE A 113 4.81 -9.43 -6.62
CA ILE A 113 4.03 -8.29 -6.14
C ILE A 113 4.80 -6.98 -6.29
N ILE A 114 6.09 -6.98 -5.94
CA ILE A 114 6.96 -5.80 -6.05
C ILE A 114 7.21 -5.43 -7.53
N LYS A 115 7.38 -6.43 -8.40
CA LYS A 115 7.46 -6.21 -9.86
C LYS A 115 6.20 -5.57 -10.41
N GLU A 116 5.03 -6.02 -9.96
CA GLU A 116 3.76 -5.44 -10.40
C GLU A 116 3.63 -3.98 -9.94
N ALA A 117 4.03 -3.67 -8.70
CA ALA A 117 4.09 -2.29 -8.22
C ALA A 117 5.05 -1.44 -9.09
N ARG A 118 6.25 -1.96 -9.40
CA ARG A 118 7.21 -1.27 -10.25
C ARG A 118 6.69 -1.06 -11.67
N ARG A 119 5.99 -2.03 -12.24
CA ARG A 119 5.43 -1.93 -13.60
C ARG A 119 4.48 -0.75 -13.74
N ILE A 120 3.54 -0.60 -12.79
CA ILE A 120 2.51 0.45 -12.87
C ILE A 120 2.99 1.83 -12.42
N LEU A 121 4.08 1.93 -11.65
CA LEU A 121 4.65 3.20 -11.24
C LEU A 121 5.27 3.94 -12.42
N LYS A 122 5.08 5.25 -12.50
CA LYS A 122 5.84 6.16 -13.36
C LYS A 122 7.32 6.15 -12.96
N ILE A 123 8.21 6.54 -13.89
CA ILE A 123 9.59 6.88 -13.56
C ILE A 123 9.57 8.05 -12.57
N GLY A 124 10.36 7.97 -11.51
CA GLY A 124 10.32 8.91 -10.38
C GLY A 124 9.16 8.65 -9.40
N GLY A 125 8.27 7.71 -9.70
CA GLY A 125 7.16 7.34 -8.83
C GLY A 125 7.60 6.65 -7.53
N VAL A 126 6.77 6.76 -6.52
CA VAL A 126 7.07 6.33 -5.14
C VAL A 126 6.45 4.97 -4.83
N PHE A 127 7.25 4.02 -4.38
CA PHE A 127 6.78 2.78 -3.79
C PHE A 127 6.89 2.85 -2.26
N VAL A 128 5.77 2.67 -1.60
CA VAL A 128 5.65 2.66 -0.13
C VAL A 128 5.32 1.25 0.32
N LEU A 129 6.17 0.69 1.15
CA LEU A 129 5.99 -0.63 1.75
C LEU A 129 5.82 -0.47 3.26
N VAL A 130 4.73 -0.97 3.79
CA VAL A 130 4.47 -1.07 5.23
C VAL A 130 4.16 -2.51 5.57
N ASP A 131 4.92 -3.10 6.49
CA ASP A 131 4.67 -4.49 6.91
C ASP A 131 5.06 -4.71 8.37
N TRP A 132 4.73 -5.88 8.90
CA TRP A 132 4.92 -6.24 10.30
C TRP A 132 6.40 -6.33 10.68
N ASN A 133 6.77 -5.73 11.81
CA ASN A 133 8.07 -5.93 12.42
C ASN A 133 8.32 -7.42 12.70
N LYS A 134 9.53 -7.89 12.45
CA LYS A 134 9.93 -9.28 12.71
C LYS A 134 10.15 -9.56 14.19
N GLU A 135 10.20 -8.51 15.02
CA GLU A 135 10.36 -8.62 16.46
C GLU A 135 9.27 -9.50 17.08
N PRO A 136 9.61 -10.28 18.13
CA PRO A 136 8.63 -11.11 18.82
C PRO A 136 7.46 -10.30 19.35
N SER A 137 6.26 -10.65 18.93
CA SER A 137 5.02 -10.01 19.35
C SER A 137 3.88 -11.01 19.37
N THR A 138 3.00 -10.89 20.33
CA THR A 138 1.73 -11.66 20.40
C THR A 138 0.67 -11.09 19.44
N ILE A 139 0.93 -9.93 18.84
CA ILE A 139 0.04 -9.24 17.92
C ILE A 139 0.51 -9.48 16.48
N GLY A 140 -0.44 -9.70 15.57
CA GLY A 140 -0.18 -9.87 14.13
C GLY A 140 0.11 -11.31 13.72
N PRO A 141 0.64 -11.52 12.50
CA PRO A 141 0.89 -12.85 11.95
C PRO A 141 2.06 -13.56 12.67
N PRO A 142 2.17 -14.89 12.54
CA PRO A 142 3.30 -15.63 13.09
C PRO A 142 4.64 -15.06 12.65
N GLY A 143 5.63 -14.99 13.55
CA GLY A 143 6.93 -14.37 13.28
C GLY A 143 7.68 -14.98 12.08
N GLY A 144 7.51 -16.28 11.81
CA GLY A 144 8.10 -16.94 10.64
C GLY A 144 7.55 -16.48 9.28
N TRP A 145 6.44 -15.76 9.26
CA TRP A 145 5.87 -15.19 8.03
C TRP A 145 6.31 -13.75 7.79
N ARG A 146 6.80 -13.08 8.83
CA ARG A 146 7.20 -11.68 8.77
C ARG A 146 8.55 -11.51 8.08
N LEU A 147 8.67 -10.47 7.28
CA LEU A 147 9.95 -10.01 6.76
C LEU A 147 10.58 -9.01 7.72
N SER A 148 11.90 -9.07 7.91
CA SER A 148 12.60 -7.95 8.54
C SER A 148 12.64 -6.75 7.59
N LEU A 149 12.88 -5.58 8.15
CA LEU A 149 13.08 -4.36 7.38
C LEU A 149 14.20 -4.53 6.31
N ASP A 150 15.32 -5.18 6.70
CA ASP A 150 16.44 -5.39 5.79
C ASP A 150 16.12 -6.38 4.66
N GLU A 151 15.39 -7.48 4.97
CA GLU A 151 14.91 -8.42 3.96
C GLU A 151 13.96 -7.74 2.96
N ALA A 152 13.03 -6.92 3.44
CA ALA A 152 12.10 -6.19 2.60
C ALA A 152 12.81 -5.14 1.73
N ARG A 153 13.82 -4.45 2.30
CA ARG A 153 14.66 -3.49 1.57
C ARG A 153 15.48 -4.15 0.48
N ALA A 154 16.11 -5.29 0.78
CA ALA A 154 16.88 -6.07 -0.19
C ALA A 154 16.00 -6.54 -1.35
N LEU A 155 14.81 -7.08 -1.03
CA LEU A 155 13.86 -7.57 -2.03
C LEU A 155 13.41 -6.45 -3.00
N ALA A 156 13.12 -5.25 -2.48
CA ALA A 156 12.77 -4.12 -3.34
C ALA A 156 13.96 -3.64 -4.20
N ALA A 157 15.18 -3.67 -3.67
CA ALA A 157 16.38 -3.32 -4.41
C ALA A 157 16.67 -4.32 -5.55
N GLU A 158 16.48 -5.62 -5.33
CA GLU A 158 16.60 -6.67 -6.35
C GLU A 158 15.63 -6.44 -7.51
N GLU A 159 14.45 -5.89 -7.23
CA GLU A 159 13.46 -5.52 -8.25
C GLU A 159 13.72 -4.12 -8.85
N GLY A 160 14.87 -3.51 -8.59
CA GLY A 160 15.33 -2.29 -9.24
C GLY A 160 14.76 -0.99 -8.66
N PHE A 161 14.30 -1.01 -7.42
CA PHE A 161 13.92 0.21 -6.70
C PHE A 161 15.13 0.85 -6.02
N ALA A 162 15.22 2.17 -6.06
CA ALA A 162 16.17 2.95 -5.28
C ALA A 162 15.59 3.23 -3.89
N PHE A 163 16.31 2.83 -2.84
CA PHE A 163 15.90 3.13 -1.47
C PHE A 163 15.92 4.64 -1.19
N ASN A 164 14.88 5.16 -0.55
CA ASN A 164 14.75 6.57 -0.17
C ASN A 164 14.90 6.76 1.34
N LYS A 165 13.96 6.25 2.13
CA LYS A 165 13.97 6.41 3.60
C LYS A 165 13.18 5.31 4.33
N VAL A 166 13.47 5.18 5.62
CA VAL A 166 12.59 4.52 6.60
C VAL A 166 11.69 5.60 7.21
N PHE A 167 10.46 5.25 7.53
CA PHE A 167 9.54 6.12 8.25
C PHE A 167 8.76 5.36 9.33
N ASP A 168 8.19 6.10 10.28
CA ASP A 168 7.45 5.53 11.41
C ASP A 168 6.06 5.04 10.97
N ALA A 169 5.84 3.73 11.04
CA ALA A 169 4.55 3.11 10.76
C ALA A 169 3.84 2.56 12.02
N GLY A 170 4.35 2.91 13.21
CA GLY A 170 3.82 2.48 14.50
C GLY A 170 4.63 1.34 15.13
N GLU A 171 4.24 0.94 16.34
CA GLU A 171 4.99 0.03 17.19
C GLU A 171 5.24 -1.35 16.56
N TYR A 172 4.27 -1.87 15.81
CA TYR A 172 4.30 -3.24 15.28
C TYR A 172 4.66 -3.31 13.79
N HIS A 173 4.90 -2.17 13.15
CA HIS A 173 5.15 -2.08 11.72
C HIS A 173 6.40 -1.25 11.42
N TYR A 174 7.05 -1.56 10.31
CA TYR A 174 8.04 -0.67 9.69
C TYR A 174 7.48 -0.06 8.41
N GLY A 175 7.95 1.12 8.07
CA GLY A 175 7.65 1.78 6.81
C GLY A 175 8.92 2.02 5.99
N LEU A 176 8.89 1.64 4.73
CA LEU A 176 9.96 1.84 3.75
C LEU A 176 9.43 2.63 2.55
N MET A 177 10.23 3.56 2.08
CA MET A 177 9.94 4.33 0.88
C MET A 177 11.05 4.13 -0.14
N PHE A 178 10.64 3.93 -1.39
CA PHE A 178 11.53 3.72 -2.52
C PHE A 178 11.10 4.58 -3.70
N ILE A 179 12.03 4.82 -4.63
CA ILE A 179 11.78 5.53 -5.89
C ILE A 179 12.03 4.57 -7.05
N LYS A 180 11.15 4.57 -8.04
CA LYS A 180 11.41 3.92 -9.33
C LYS A 180 12.34 4.81 -10.15
N PRO A 181 13.61 4.39 -10.39
CA PRO A 181 14.57 5.17 -11.19
C PRO A 181 14.18 5.24 -12.67
#